data_202e5bc7062866cffe3070d88e9ba30d
#
_entry.id   202e5bc7062866cffe3070d88e9ba30d
#
_cell.length_a   1.000
_cell.length_b   1.000
_cell.length_c   1.000
_cell.angle_alpha   90.00
_cell.angle_beta   90.00
_cell.angle_gamma   90.00
#
_symmetry.space_group_name_H-M   'P 1'
#
loop_
_entity.id
_entity.type
_entity.pdbx_description
1 polymer ?
#
loop_
_entity_poly.entity_id
_entity_poly.type
_entity_poly.pdbx_seq_one_letter_code
_entity_poly.pdbx_strand_id
1 'polypeptide(L)'
;KQSKIALSENIDSANIFINKRDENLILKKLDKNEIETIKNIVPNYVDAKKMTLRELIITIDGKISSKFCLTKKKKSDNIKMDDYLKKYSLENNLKLVGLEPTKNTFDYINNSLYLGATDEKLLQILKTKIILLNSEKQNLNCSIINEYRTKKHLFNFTKERQEKLITARNKDWIDKIDNAIKQNKKVFIFVGLFHLDFKDGLLELLKKREI
;
A
#
# COMPACT_ATOMS: atom_id res chain seq x y z
N LYS A 1 1.69 21.78 -27.71
CA LYS A 1 0.76 20.97 -26.87
C LYS A 1 1.28 21.00 -25.46
N GLN A 2 0.49 21.50 -24.52
CA GLN A 2 0.90 21.56 -23.11
C GLN A 2 0.75 20.16 -22.51
N SER A 3 1.86 19.55 -22.10
CA SER A 3 1.83 18.26 -21.44
C SER A 3 1.27 18.40 -20.02
N LYS A 4 0.29 17.57 -19.70
CA LYS A 4 -0.26 17.38 -18.35
C LYS A 4 0.13 15.98 -17.90
N ILE A 5 0.66 15.86 -16.71
CA ILE A 5 1.13 14.59 -16.17
C ILE A 5 0.59 14.36 -14.75
N ALA A 6 0.25 13.13 -14.45
CA ALA A 6 -0.07 12.68 -13.08
C ALA A 6 0.98 11.67 -12.62
N LEU A 7 1.49 11.84 -11.42
CA LEU A 7 2.45 10.94 -10.79
C LEU A 7 1.78 10.18 -9.64
N SER A 8 1.97 8.87 -9.63
CA SER A 8 1.49 7.95 -8.59
C SER A 8 2.64 7.11 -8.08
N GLU A 9 2.52 6.49 -6.91
CA GLU A 9 3.56 5.60 -6.37
C GLU A 9 3.95 4.53 -7.39
N ASN A 10 2.98 3.79 -7.92
CA ASN A 10 3.15 2.91 -9.07
C ASN A 10 1.86 2.81 -9.88
N ILE A 11 1.95 2.42 -11.13
CA ILE A 11 0.81 2.22 -12.04
C ILE A 11 0.63 0.76 -12.46
N ASP A 12 1.61 -0.08 -12.21
CA ASP A 12 1.55 -1.48 -12.60
C ASP A 12 0.60 -2.25 -11.69
N SER A 13 -0.07 -3.24 -12.26
CA SER A 13 -0.92 -4.13 -11.48
C SER A 13 -0.06 -5.12 -10.70
N ALA A 14 -0.35 -5.27 -9.41
CA ALA A 14 0.33 -6.23 -8.53
C ALA A 14 0.31 -7.66 -9.08
N ASN A 15 -0.77 -8.04 -9.77
CA ASN A 15 -0.90 -9.36 -10.38
C ASN A 15 0.18 -9.67 -11.40
N ILE A 16 0.64 -8.70 -12.20
CA ILE A 16 1.71 -8.90 -13.20
C ILE A 16 2.98 -9.40 -12.52
N PHE A 17 3.28 -8.85 -11.35
CA PHE A 17 4.47 -9.21 -10.59
C PHE A 17 4.27 -10.51 -9.78
N ILE A 18 3.15 -10.64 -9.06
CA ILE A 18 2.87 -11.80 -8.20
C ILE A 18 2.73 -13.07 -9.05
N ASN A 19 1.98 -13.02 -10.13
CA ASN A 19 1.66 -14.22 -10.94
C ASN A 19 2.87 -14.80 -11.69
N LYS A 20 3.97 -14.06 -11.77
CA LYS A 20 5.24 -14.54 -12.33
C LYS A 20 6.10 -15.35 -11.36
N ARG A 21 5.73 -15.37 -10.08
CA ARG A 21 6.48 -16.08 -9.03
C ARG A 21 6.08 -17.55 -8.97
N ASP A 22 6.94 -18.35 -8.34
CA ASP A 22 6.61 -19.70 -7.92
C ASP A 22 5.60 -19.72 -6.77
N GLU A 23 4.92 -20.85 -6.57
CA GLU A 23 4.02 -21.05 -5.45
C GLU A 23 4.78 -21.01 -4.12
N ASN A 24 4.21 -20.32 -3.14
CA ASN A 24 4.73 -20.30 -1.78
C ASN A 24 4.34 -21.59 -1.05
N LEU A 25 5.25 -22.54 -0.98
CA LEU A 25 5.01 -23.86 -0.42
C LEU A 25 4.58 -23.87 1.05
N ILE A 26 4.91 -22.82 1.81
CA ILE A 26 4.52 -22.72 3.22
C ILE A 26 3.00 -22.59 3.38
N LEU A 27 2.29 -22.11 2.37
CA LEU A 27 0.83 -22.03 2.36
C LEU A 27 0.15 -23.40 2.35
N LYS A 28 0.86 -24.48 2.03
CA LYS A 28 0.36 -25.87 2.19
C LYS A 28 0.10 -26.25 3.64
N LYS A 29 0.63 -25.50 4.63
CA LYS A 29 0.38 -25.67 6.07
C LYS A 29 -0.94 -25.03 6.53
N LEU A 30 -1.66 -24.35 5.63
CA LEU A 30 -3.00 -23.81 5.88
C LEU A 30 -4.07 -24.89 5.64
N ASP A 31 -5.14 -24.85 6.44
CA ASP A 31 -6.29 -25.69 6.22
C ASP A 31 -7.21 -25.16 5.10
N LYS A 32 -8.27 -25.93 4.77
CA LYS A 32 -9.21 -25.57 3.70
C LYS A 32 -9.94 -24.25 3.98
N ASN A 33 -10.34 -24.00 5.23
CA ASN A 33 -11.08 -22.80 5.61
C ASN A 33 -10.18 -21.55 5.56
N GLU A 34 -8.92 -21.70 6.00
CA GLU A 34 -7.92 -20.65 5.91
C GLU A 34 -7.62 -20.28 4.46
N ILE A 35 -7.46 -21.28 3.58
CA ILE A 35 -7.26 -21.08 2.15
C ILE A 35 -8.48 -20.41 1.51
N GLU A 36 -9.69 -20.84 1.85
CA GLU A 36 -10.92 -20.25 1.32
C GLU A 36 -11.07 -18.78 1.74
N THR A 37 -10.76 -18.49 3.01
CA THR A 37 -10.74 -17.11 3.50
C THR A 37 -9.77 -16.25 2.69
N ILE A 38 -8.55 -16.74 2.41
CA ILE A 38 -7.56 -16.02 1.61
C ILE A 38 -8.08 -15.77 0.19
N LYS A 39 -8.64 -16.78 -0.46
CA LYS A 39 -9.21 -16.63 -1.81
C LYS A 39 -10.30 -15.56 -1.87
N ASN A 40 -11.14 -15.48 -0.85
CA ASN A 40 -12.25 -14.50 -0.79
C ASN A 40 -11.78 -13.05 -0.58
N ILE A 41 -10.56 -12.84 -0.09
CA ILE A 41 -10.03 -11.49 0.17
C ILE A 41 -9.05 -11.01 -0.89
N VAL A 42 -8.37 -11.93 -1.56
CA VAL A 42 -7.43 -11.62 -2.65
C VAL A 42 -8.22 -11.46 -3.95
N PRO A 43 -7.96 -10.42 -4.76
CA PRO A 43 -8.63 -10.27 -6.05
C PRO A 43 -8.43 -11.50 -6.96
N ASN A 44 -9.47 -11.90 -7.69
CA ASN A 44 -9.47 -13.11 -8.53
C ASN A 44 -8.36 -13.15 -9.61
N TYR A 45 -7.84 -11.99 -10.01
CA TYR A 45 -6.76 -11.88 -10.97
C TYR A 45 -5.36 -12.04 -10.36
N VAL A 46 -5.27 -12.21 -9.02
CA VAL A 46 -4.02 -12.45 -8.30
C VAL A 46 -4.01 -13.89 -7.79
N ASP A 47 -2.96 -14.63 -8.12
CA ASP A 47 -2.77 -15.96 -7.55
C ASP A 47 -2.27 -15.86 -6.10
N ALA A 48 -3.18 -16.04 -5.15
CA ALA A 48 -2.87 -15.97 -3.73
C ALA A 48 -1.80 -16.96 -3.29
N LYS A 49 -1.64 -18.08 -3.98
CA LYS A 49 -0.59 -19.08 -3.68
C LYS A 49 0.82 -18.57 -3.95
N LYS A 50 0.95 -17.52 -4.76
CA LYS A 50 2.23 -16.91 -5.11
C LYS A 50 2.58 -15.70 -4.26
N MET A 51 1.70 -15.31 -3.36
CA MET A 51 1.94 -14.23 -2.40
C MET A 51 2.83 -14.69 -1.27
N THR A 52 3.67 -13.79 -0.76
CA THR A 52 4.42 -14.05 0.47
C THR A 52 3.51 -13.96 1.69
N LEU A 53 3.94 -14.53 2.83
CA LEU A 53 3.19 -14.42 4.09
C LEU A 53 2.99 -12.96 4.51
N ARG A 54 3.99 -12.09 4.29
CA ARG A 54 3.91 -10.67 4.62
C ARG A 54 2.87 -9.94 3.76
N GLU A 55 2.83 -10.23 2.48
CA GLU A 55 1.84 -9.67 1.55
C GLU A 55 0.41 -10.11 1.91
N LEU A 56 0.22 -11.37 2.27
CA LEU A 56 -1.07 -11.88 2.75
C LEU A 56 -1.48 -11.22 4.07
N ILE A 57 -0.56 -11.09 5.02
CA ILE A 57 -0.83 -10.42 6.31
C ILE A 57 -1.30 -8.98 6.09
N ILE A 58 -0.65 -8.20 5.23
CA ILE A 58 -1.06 -6.83 4.92
C ILE A 58 -2.44 -6.79 4.26
N THR A 59 -2.68 -7.71 3.32
CA THR A 59 -3.96 -7.80 2.62
C THR A 59 -5.10 -8.07 3.61
N ILE A 60 -4.89 -8.99 4.55
CA ILE A 60 -5.86 -9.29 5.61
C ILE A 60 -6.02 -8.10 6.56
N ASP A 61 -4.95 -7.42 6.95
CA ASP A 61 -5.01 -6.24 7.82
C ASP A 61 -5.87 -5.13 7.18
N GLY A 62 -5.73 -4.93 5.89
CA GLY A 62 -6.58 -4.01 5.14
C GLY A 62 -8.06 -4.41 5.19
N LYS A 63 -8.37 -5.71 5.08
CA LYS A 63 -9.76 -6.21 5.18
C LYS A 63 -10.31 -6.14 6.60
N ILE A 64 -9.52 -6.47 7.62
CA ILE A 64 -9.87 -6.32 9.04
C ILE A 64 -10.20 -4.85 9.32
N SER A 65 -9.31 -3.94 8.94
CA SER A 65 -9.54 -2.50 9.11
C SER A 65 -10.80 -2.02 8.42
N SER A 66 -11.06 -2.48 7.21
CA SER A 66 -12.27 -2.18 6.46
C SER A 66 -13.53 -2.74 7.13
N LYS A 67 -13.47 -3.97 7.64
CA LYS A 67 -14.62 -4.63 8.28
C LYS A 67 -14.99 -4.01 9.62
N PHE A 68 -14.01 -3.69 10.45
CA PHE A 68 -14.24 -3.35 11.86
C PHE A 68 -14.03 -1.87 12.19
N CYS A 69 -13.21 -1.15 11.43
CA CYS A 69 -12.83 0.22 11.75
C CYS A 69 -13.45 1.28 10.85
N LEU A 70 -13.89 0.90 9.65
CA LEU A 70 -14.58 1.83 8.76
C LEU A 70 -16.08 1.81 9.03
N THR A 71 -16.67 3.00 9.20
CA THR A 71 -18.13 3.12 9.27
C THR A 71 -18.75 2.64 7.95
N LYS A 72 -19.79 1.80 8.04
CA LYS A 72 -20.57 1.35 6.88
C LYS A 72 -21.20 2.55 6.18
N LYS A 73 -20.50 3.23 5.27
CA LYS A 73 -21.14 4.04 4.24
C LYS A 73 -21.71 3.13 3.18
N LYS A 74 -22.84 3.55 2.58
CA LYS A 74 -23.56 2.79 1.55
C LYS A 74 -22.58 2.22 0.52
N LYS A 75 -22.74 0.95 0.18
CA LYS A 75 -21.84 0.15 -0.68
C LYS A 75 -21.58 0.71 -2.08
N SER A 76 -22.35 1.70 -2.55
CA SER A 76 -22.32 2.20 -3.92
C SER A 76 -21.10 3.06 -4.28
N ASP A 77 -20.39 3.64 -3.29
CA ASP A 77 -19.42 4.72 -3.57
C ASP A 77 -18.01 4.47 -3.04
N ASN A 78 -17.64 3.23 -2.73
CA ASN A 78 -16.33 2.91 -2.15
C ASN A 78 -15.25 2.65 -3.21
N ILE A 79 -15.08 3.55 -4.15
CA ILE A 79 -13.85 3.59 -4.95
C ILE A 79 -12.74 4.13 -4.04
N LYS A 80 -11.63 3.42 -3.94
CA LYS A 80 -10.45 3.93 -3.24
C LYS A 80 -9.98 5.20 -3.93
N MET A 81 -9.50 6.17 -3.17
CA MET A 81 -9.06 7.45 -3.70
C MET A 81 -8.02 7.28 -4.82
N ASP A 82 -7.07 6.38 -4.65
CA ASP A 82 -6.04 6.11 -5.67
C ASP A 82 -6.63 5.56 -6.96
N ASP A 83 -7.59 4.63 -6.87
CA ASP A 83 -8.29 4.07 -8.03
C ASP A 83 -9.14 5.15 -8.74
N TYR A 84 -9.78 6.03 -7.96
CA TYR A 84 -10.51 7.18 -8.50
C TYR A 84 -9.57 8.13 -9.25
N LEU A 85 -8.43 8.49 -8.65
CA LEU A 85 -7.46 9.41 -9.26
C LEU A 85 -6.82 8.80 -10.52
N LYS A 86 -6.53 7.50 -10.52
CA LYS A 86 -6.06 6.79 -11.72
C LYS A 86 -7.12 6.82 -12.82
N LYS A 87 -8.36 6.47 -12.50
CA LYS A 87 -9.49 6.53 -13.44
C LYS A 87 -9.67 7.95 -14.00
N TYR A 88 -9.72 8.96 -13.14
CA TYR A 88 -9.82 10.36 -13.54
C TYR A 88 -8.68 10.77 -14.49
N SER A 89 -7.45 10.35 -14.21
CA SER A 89 -6.29 10.64 -15.05
C SER A 89 -6.47 10.06 -16.46
N LEU A 90 -6.91 8.81 -16.55
CA LEU A 90 -7.16 8.14 -17.84
C LEU A 90 -8.31 8.81 -18.62
N GLU A 91 -9.43 9.11 -17.97
CA GLU A 91 -10.60 9.77 -18.58
C GLU A 91 -10.28 11.19 -19.09
N ASN A 92 -9.32 11.86 -18.48
CA ASN A 92 -8.89 13.21 -18.87
C ASN A 92 -7.62 13.22 -19.74
N ASN A 93 -7.21 12.07 -20.28
CA ASN A 93 -6.03 11.92 -21.12
C ASN A 93 -4.75 12.48 -20.48
N LEU A 94 -4.62 12.34 -19.15
CA LEU A 94 -3.39 12.68 -18.45
C LEU A 94 -2.40 11.54 -18.62
N LYS A 95 -1.14 11.85 -18.89
CA LYS A 95 -0.08 10.85 -18.85
C LYS A 95 0.14 10.42 -17.41
N LEU A 96 -0.21 9.18 -17.08
CA LEU A 96 0.03 8.59 -15.75
C LEU A 96 1.43 7.99 -15.71
N VAL A 97 2.21 8.35 -14.69
CA VAL A 97 3.60 7.88 -14.52
C VAL A 97 3.81 7.38 -13.10
N GLY A 98 4.39 6.20 -12.96
CA GLY A 98 4.76 5.63 -11.67
C GLY A 98 6.06 6.22 -11.11
N LEU A 99 6.06 6.55 -9.84
CA LEU A 99 7.26 7.00 -9.13
C LEU A 99 8.24 5.84 -8.91
N GLU A 100 7.72 4.63 -8.76
CA GLU A 100 8.54 3.43 -8.62
C GLU A 100 7.94 2.22 -9.35
N PRO A 101 8.75 1.20 -9.70
CA PRO A 101 8.25 -0.09 -10.13
C PRO A 101 7.50 -0.81 -9.01
N THR A 102 6.45 -1.56 -9.35
CA THR A 102 5.68 -2.38 -8.40
C THR A 102 6.58 -3.35 -7.61
N LYS A 103 7.63 -3.88 -8.24
CA LYS A 103 8.62 -4.73 -7.58
C LYS A 103 9.22 -4.07 -6.33
N ASN A 104 9.58 -2.80 -6.42
CA ASN A 104 10.18 -2.07 -5.30
C ASN A 104 9.22 -1.99 -4.11
N THR A 105 7.93 -1.71 -4.35
CA THR A 105 6.90 -1.72 -3.29
C THR A 105 6.87 -3.09 -2.57
N PHE A 106 6.88 -4.19 -3.32
CA PHE A 106 6.88 -5.53 -2.72
C PHE A 106 8.18 -5.85 -2.00
N ASP A 107 9.32 -5.43 -2.53
CA ASP A 107 10.61 -5.59 -1.85
C ASP A 107 10.62 -4.83 -0.51
N TYR A 108 10.11 -3.60 -0.46
CA TYR A 108 9.96 -2.85 0.80
C TYR A 108 9.04 -3.56 1.79
N ILE A 109 7.89 -4.06 1.35
CA ILE A 109 6.97 -4.84 2.18
C ILE A 109 7.69 -6.05 2.77
N ASN A 110 8.34 -6.84 1.92
CA ASN A 110 8.96 -8.09 2.32
C ASN A 110 10.20 -7.88 3.20
N ASN A 111 10.94 -6.79 3.01
CA ASN A 111 12.18 -6.50 3.73
C ASN A 111 12.01 -5.59 4.96
N SER A 112 10.82 -5.01 5.17
CA SER A 112 10.63 -4.01 6.24
C SER A 112 9.56 -4.39 7.26
N LEU A 113 8.66 -5.30 6.91
CA LEU A 113 7.60 -5.72 7.83
C LEU A 113 7.97 -7.01 8.54
N TYR A 114 7.73 -7.03 9.85
CA TYR A 114 8.05 -8.20 10.69
C TYR A 114 9.52 -8.64 10.55
N LEU A 115 10.44 -7.66 10.61
CA LEU A 115 11.88 -7.92 10.55
C LEU A 115 12.29 -8.99 11.57
N GLY A 116 13.12 -9.94 11.13
CA GLY A 116 13.59 -11.04 11.97
C GLY A 116 12.56 -12.12 12.28
N ALA A 117 11.31 -11.98 11.82
CA ALA A 117 10.33 -13.05 12.02
C ALA A 117 10.60 -14.23 11.08
N THR A 118 10.62 -15.44 11.64
CA THR A 118 10.68 -16.68 10.86
C THR A 118 9.37 -16.93 10.12
N ASP A 119 9.39 -17.79 9.12
CA ASP A 119 8.20 -18.17 8.36
C ASP A 119 7.14 -18.83 9.27
N GLU A 120 7.55 -19.62 10.26
CA GLU A 120 6.63 -20.20 11.24
C GLU A 120 5.91 -19.12 12.04
N LYS A 121 6.63 -18.09 12.48
CA LYS A 121 6.04 -16.95 13.20
C LYS A 121 5.09 -16.16 12.32
N LEU A 122 5.46 -15.92 11.07
CA LEU A 122 4.60 -15.24 10.09
C LEU A 122 3.34 -16.05 9.80
N LEU A 123 3.46 -17.37 9.65
CA LEU A 123 2.32 -18.26 9.47
C LEU A 123 1.35 -18.21 10.66
N GLN A 124 1.87 -18.21 11.90
CA GLN A 124 1.05 -18.05 13.10
C GLN A 124 0.30 -16.70 13.11
N ILE A 125 1.00 -15.61 12.75
CA ILE A 125 0.39 -14.29 12.63
C ILE A 125 -0.73 -14.32 11.60
N LEU A 126 -0.48 -14.91 10.42
CA LEU A 126 -1.46 -15.04 9.34
C LEU A 126 -2.72 -15.78 9.81
N LYS A 127 -2.56 -16.94 10.46
CA LYS A 127 -3.66 -17.75 11.03
C LYS A 127 -4.47 -16.95 12.05
N THR A 128 -3.81 -16.27 12.96
CA THR A 128 -4.48 -15.40 13.96
C THR A 128 -5.32 -14.32 13.30
N LYS A 129 -4.81 -13.70 12.24
CA LYS A 129 -5.53 -12.66 11.50
C LYS A 129 -6.70 -13.21 10.70
N ILE A 130 -6.59 -14.42 10.15
CA ILE A 130 -7.70 -15.13 9.50
C ILE A 130 -8.84 -15.37 10.50
N ILE A 131 -8.52 -15.88 11.69
CA ILE A 131 -9.50 -16.08 12.77
C ILE A 131 -10.16 -14.75 13.12
N LEU A 132 -9.37 -13.68 13.29
CA LEU A 132 -9.87 -12.36 13.59
C LEU A 132 -10.80 -11.81 12.50
N LEU A 133 -10.44 -11.97 11.23
CA LEU A 133 -11.27 -11.54 10.11
C LEU A 133 -12.62 -12.25 10.08
N ASN A 134 -12.64 -13.54 10.44
CA ASN A 134 -13.86 -14.37 10.44
C ASN A 134 -14.72 -14.20 11.71
N SER A 135 -14.23 -13.51 12.73
CA SER A 135 -15.00 -13.24 13.94
C SER A 135 -16.14 -12.24 13.71
N GLU A 136 -17.20 -12.32 14.51
CA GLU A 136 -18.36 -11.43 14.37
C GLU A 136 -18.18 -10.07 15.05
N LYS A 137 -17.51 -10.04 16.21
CA LYS A 137 -17.28 -8.80 17.00
C LYS A 137 -15.90 -8.80 17.59
N GLN A 138 -15.20 -7.68 17.48
CA GLN A 138 -13.94 -7.45 18.19
C GLN A 138 -13.77 -5.97 18.54
N ASN A 139 -13.28 -5.71 19.76
CA ASN A 139 -12.75 -4.42 20.17
C ASN A 139 -11.35 -4.24 19.56
N LEU A 140 -11.30 -3.86 18.31
CA LEU A 140 -10.03 -3.57 17.63
C LEU A 140 -9.55 -2.16 17.95
N ASN A 141 -8.25 -2.05 18.15
CA ASN A 141 -7.63 -0.72 18.19
C ASN A 141 -7.60 -0.11 16.79
N CYS A 142 -8.57 0.75 16.51
CA CYS A 142 -8.67 1.49 15.26
C CYS A 142 -7.92 2.84 15.31
N SER A 143 -6.89 2.98 16.14
CA SER A 143 -6.18 4.24 16.39
C SER A 143 -5.73 4.93 15.11
N ILE A 144 -5.09 4.22 14.19
CA ILE A 144 -4.59 4.78 12.92
C ILE A 144 -5.74 5.41 12.11
N ILE A 145 -6.89 4.74 12.02
CA ILE A 145 -8.04 5.26 11.26
C ILE A 145 -8.64 6.47 11.99
N ASN A 146 -8.69 6.43 13.32
CA ASN A 146 -9.16 7.56 14.11
C ASN A 146 -8.21 8.75 14.03
N GLU A 147 -6.90 8.54 14.02
CA GLU A 147 -5.89 9.57 13.79
C GLU A 147 -6.10 10.24 12.42
N TYR A 148 -6.32 9.47 11.37
CA TYR A 148 -6.67 9.99 10.05
C TYR A 148 -7.93 10.86 10.08
N ARG A 149 -8.99 10.41 10.76
CA ARG A 149 -10.26 11.13 10.86
C ARG A 149 -10.14 12.41 11.67
N THR A 150 -9.36 12.41 12.73
CA THR A 150 -9.18 13.55 13.63
C THR A 150 -8.08 14.49 13.18
N LYS A 151 -7.39 14.19 12.08
CA LYS A 151 -6.20 14.93 11.58
C LYS A 151 -5.08 15.03 12.62
N LYS A 152 -5.07 14.14 13.60
CA LYS A 152 -4.00 14.01 14.60
C LYS A 152 -3.11 12.84 14.22
N HIS A 153 -2.25 13.07 13.23
CA HIS A 153 -1.37 12.03 12.73
C HIS A 153 -0.17 11.87 13.67
N LEU A 154 -0.21 10.82 14.48
CA LEU A 154 0.94 10.39 15.28
C LEU A 154 1.70 9.36 14.44
N PHE A 155 2.77 9.79 13.84
CA PHE A 155 3.62 8.93 13.01
C PHE A 155 4.53 8.07 13.90
N ASN A 156 3.99 7.04 14.52
CA ASN A 156 4.71 6.12 15.41
C ASN A 156 5.47 5.04 14.63
N PHE A 157 6.33 5.45 13.70
CA PHE A 157 7.26 4.53 13.07
C PHE A 157 8.54 4.40 13.92
N THR A 158 9.08 3.17 14.02
CA THR A 158 10.48 3.03 14.45
C THR A 158 11.37 3.74 13.41
N LYS A 159 12.51 4.28 13.85
CA LYS A 159 13.47 4.97 12.98
C LYS A 159 13.84 4.11 11.75
N GLU A 160 14.09 2.83 11.97
CA GLU A 160 14.43 1.90 10.89
C GLU A 160 13.29 1.71 9.89
N ARG A 161 12.06 1.57 10.39
CA ARG A 161 10.88 1.41 9.54
C ARG A 161 10.60 2.69 8.75
N GLN A 162 10.73 3.86 9.36
CA GLN A 162 10.59 5.14 8.68
C GLN A 162 11.63 5.28 7.57
N GLU A 163 12.90 4.99 7.86
CA GLU A 163 13.97 5.08 6.87
C GLU A 163 13.67 4.19 5.66
N LYS A 164 13.34 2.92 5.86
CA LYS A 164 13.12 1.97 4.76
C LYS A 164 11.83 2.22 3.98
N LEU A 165 10.71 2.52 4.66
CA LEU A 165 9.39 2.61 4.00
C LEU A 165 9.09 3.99 3.43
N ILE A 166 9.68 5.04 3.99
CA ILE A 166 9.33 6.42 3.65
C ILE A 166 10.54 7.18 3.12
N THR A 167 11.56 7.37 3.95
CA THR A 167 12.68 8.27 3.65
C THR A 167 13.47 7.82 2.42
N ALA A 168 13.84 6.54 2.34
CA ALA A 168 14.58 6.01 1.18
C ALA A 168 13.77 6.17 -0.11
N ARG A 169 12.48 5.83 -0.09
CA ARG A 169 11.58 5.99 -1.24
C ARG A 169 11.41 7.44 -1.65
N ASN A 170 11.23 8.35 -0.69
CA ASN A 170 11.14 9.78 -0.98
C ASN A 170 12.40 10.32 -1.66
N LYS A 171 13.58 9.87 -1.24
CA LYS A 171 14.85 10.23 -1.87
C LYS A 171 14.95 9.73 -3.31
N ASP A 172 14.43 8.54 -3.60
CA ASP A 172 14.41 7.98 -4.96
C ASP A 172 13.37 8.69 -5.86
N TRP A 173 12.28 9.18 -5.27
CA TRP A 173 11.19 9.81 -6.01
C TRP A 173 11.44 11.28 -6.34
N ILE A 174 12.19 11.99 -5.47
CA ILE A 174 12.32 13.45 -5.56
C ILE A 174 12.90 13.91 -6.90
N ASP A 175 13.86 13.18 -7.47
CA ASP A 175 14.45 13.53 -8.76
C ASP A 175 13.46 13.33 -9.92
N LYS A 176 12.63 12.31 -9.85
CA LYS A 176 11.57 12.08 -10.85
C LYS A 176 10.50 13.16 -10.77
N ILE A 177 10.14 13.58 -9.56
CA ILE A 177 9.16 14.65 -9.31
C ILE A 177 9.71 15.97 -9.83
N ASP A 178 10.93 16.34 -9.48
CA ASP A 178 11.62 17.56 -9.93
C ASP A 178 11.69 17.61 -11.46
N ASN A 179 12.16 16.54 -12.09
CA ASN A 179 12.20 16.45 -13.54
C ASN A 179 10.82 16.58 -14.19
N ALA A 180 9.79 15.95 -13.59
CA ALA A 180 8.42 16.06 -14.10
C ALA A 180 7.91 17.50 -14.02
N ILE A 181 8.18 18.21 -12.92
CA ILE A 181 7.78 19.61 -12.73
C ILE A 181 8.48 20.53 -13.75
N LYS A 182 9.79 20.33 -13.97
CA LYS A 182 10.57 21.13 -14.95
C LYS A 182 10.13 20.91 -16.40
N GLN A 183 9.73 19.68 -16.73
CA GLN A 183 9.40 19.31 -18.12
C GLN A 183 7.93 19.51 -18.48
N ASN A 184 7.04 19.70 -17.52
CA ASN A 184 5.61 19.74 -17.75
C ASN A 184 4.99 20.99 -17.15
N LYS A 185 4.07 21.61 -17.87
CA LYS A 185 3.40 22.84 -17.43
C LYS A 185 2.47 22.61 -16.22
N LYS A 186 1.90 21.42 -16.10
CA LYS A 186 1.02 21.03 -15.00
C LYS A 186 1.34 19.61 -14.57
N VAL A 187 1.70 19.46 -13.30
CA VAL A 187 1.97 18.16 -12.67
C VAL A 187 1.03 17.98 -11.49
N PHE A 188 0.39 16.84 -11.42
CA PHE A 188 -0.39 16.41 -10.26
C PHE A 188 0.27 15.18 -9.66
N ILE A 189 0.57 15.23 -8.36
CA ILE A 189 1.28 14.17 -7.63
C ILE A 189 0.34 13.65 -6.55
N PHE A 190 0.10 12.33 -6.51
CA PHE A 190 -0.67 11.70 -5.46
C PHE A 190 0.08 10.51 -4.87
N VAL A 191 0.33 10.61 -3.59
CA VAL A 191 1.08 9.66 -2.78
C VAL A 191 0.42 9.50 -1.42
N GLY A 192 0.78 8.45 -0.69
CA GLY A 192 0.31 8.26 0.67
C GLY A 192 0.73 9.41 1.59
N LEU A 193 -0.15 9.80 2.53
CA LEU A 193 0.08 10.92 3.47
C LEU A 193 1.44 10.83 4.18
N PHE A 194 1.86 9.64 4.55
CA PHE A 194 3.15 9.44 5.22
C PHE A 194 4.37 9.82 4.39
N HIS A 195 4.23 9.94 3.07
CA HIS A 195 5.29 10.44 2.20
C HIS A 195 5.36 11.97 2.13
N LEU A 196 4.31 12.68 2.51
CA LEU A 196 4.24 14.14 2.36
C LEU A 196 4.87 14.89 3.53
N ASP A 197 4.61 14.43 4.75
CA ASP A 197 4.99 15.12 5.99
C ASP A 197 6.29 14.57 6.58
N PHE A 198 6.87 15.21 7.57
CA PHE A 198 8.15 15.00 8.28
C PHE A 198 9.35 15.75 7.70
N LYS A 199 10.45 15.65 8.45
CA LYS A 199 11.76 16.21 8.09
C LYS A 199 12.28 15.75 6.72
N ASP A 200 11.98 14.50 6.33
CA ASP A 200 12.36 13.90 5.05
C ASP A 200 11.13 13.60 4.18
N GLY A 201 10.01 14.28 4.44
CA GLY A 201 8.81 14.23 3.62
C GLY A 201 9.00 14.95 2.30
N LEU A 202 8.21 14.56 1.29
CA LEU A 202 8.30 15.15 -0.04
C LEU A 202 8.13 16.66 -0.05
N LEU A 203 7.27 17.22 0.82
CA LEU A 203 7.07 18.66 0.89
C LEU A 203 8.34 19.38 1.34
N GLU A 204 9.04 18.86 2.35
CA GLU A 204 10.32 19.45 2.79
C GLU A 204 11.45 19.24 1.78
N LEU A 205 11.46 18.10 1.09
CA LEU A 205 12.45 17.83 0.05
C LEU A 205 12.27 18.76 -1.18
N LEU A 206 11.03 19.00 -1.60
CA LEU A 206 10.73 19.94 -2.68
C LEU A 206 11.08 21.37 -2.30
N LYS A 207 10.71 21.80 -1.08
CA LYS A 207 11.07 23.12 -0.57
C LYS A 207 12.58 23.37 -0.56
N LYS A 208 13.39 22.37 -0.20
CA LYS A 208 14.87 22.48 -0.24
C LYS A 208 15.43 22.61 -1.66
N ARG A 209 14.65 22.29 -2.68
CA ARG A 209 15.01 22.43 -4.10
C ARG A 209 14.46 23.70 -4.75
N GLU A 210 13.85 24.58 -3.95
CA GLU A 210 13.20 25.83 -4.42
C GLU A 210 12.10 25.59 -5.45
N ILE A 211 11.34 24.48 -5.26
CA ILE A 211 10.21 24.09 -6.12
C ILE A 211 8.89 24.27 -5.36
#